data_3fd42811cf67f0000aa6359f6f56074f
#
_entry.id   3fd42811cf67f0000aa6359f6f56074f
#
_cell.length_a   1.000
_cell.length_b   1.000
_cell.length_c   1.000
_cell.angle_alpha   90.00
_cell.angle_beta   90.00
_cell.angle_gamma   90.00
#
_symmetry.space_group_name_H-M   'P 1'
#
loop_
_entity.id
_entity.type
_entity.pdbx_description
1 polymer ?
#
loop_
_entity_poly.entity_id
_entity_poly.type
_entity_poly.pdbx_seq_one_letter_code
_entity_poly.pdbx_strand_id
1 'polypeptide(L)'
;MKKEILIVIGIIIFIILITLISSITTVGTGFVGVKTRFGKVQDTVIQEGFNFKTPFVEKIIKIDCRTQKCEYEMEASSKDLQKISSIKIAVNYNVDKGKANELYREVGTDFKSVLIEPTIFESVKQGMSQYTAEELITKRSEVSSVIVKLLTERLQDKGVMITALNITDLSFSAEFDKAIEQKQVTAQQTEQAKYELEKAKVENEKKIENAKAEVMKQQNQQITENTLKLKELEVKQKMIEKWNGQLPTTTLNDNILSLFNTK
;
A
#
# COMPACT_ATOMS: atom_id res chain seq x y z
N MET A 1 10.43 -16.01 84.96
CA MET A 1 9.40 -15.01 84.60
C MET A 1 10.00 -13.84 83.79
N LYS A 2 10.96 -13.03 84.29
CA LYS A 2 11.50 -11.86 83.46
C LYS A 2 12.19 -12.24 82.21
N LYS A 3 12.97 -13.33 82.10
CA LYS A 3 13.64 -13.81 80.89
C LYS A 3 12.65 -14.35 79.88
N GLU A 4 11.64 -15.03 80.22
CA GLU A 4 10.57 -15.57 79.38
C GLU A 4 9.75 -14.46 78.75
N ILE A 5 9.43 -13.41 79.50
CA ILE A 5 8.75 -12.21 78.99
C ILE A 5 9.59 -11.47 78.03
N LEU A 6 10.91 -11.35 78.20
CA LEU A 6 11.83 -10.72 77.25
C LEU A 6 11.93 -11.51 75.95
N ILE A 7 11.92 -12.85 76.00
CA ILE A 7 11.89 -13.71 74.84
C ILE A 7 10.61 -13.51 73.98
N VAL A 8 9.45 -13.49 74.70
CA VAL A 8 8.16 -13.26 74.03
C VAL A 8 8.09 -11.88 73.38
N ILE A 9 8.57 -10.83 74.08
CA ILE A 9 8.67 -9.46 73.47
C ILE A 9 9.56 -9.47 72.29
N GLY A 10 10.72 -10.13 72.30
CA GLY A 10 11.64 -10.28 71.13
C GLY A 10 10.97 -10.94 69.93
N ILE A 11 10.19 -12.00 70.18
CA ILE A 11 9.43 -12.68 69.09
C ILE A 11 8.37 -11.76 68.53
N ILE A 12 7.65 -11.01 69.34
CA ILE A 12 6.64 -10.07 68.86
C ILE A 12 7.28 -8.95 67.98
N ILE A 13 8.38 -8.37 68.45
CA ILE A 13 9.12 -7.34 67.70
C ILE A 13 9.61 -7.92 66.34
N PHE A 14 10.14 -9.15 66.33
CA PHE A 14 10.59 -9.81 65.12
C PHE A 14 9.45 -10.05 64.11
N ILE A 15 8.28 -10.47 64.57
CA ILE A 15 7.08 -10.63 63.76
C ILE A 15 6.63 -9.28 63.19
N ILE A 16 6.65 -8.21 63.99
CA ILE A 16 6.32 -6.87 63.52
C ILE A 16 7.32 -6.40 62.45
N LEU A 17 8.59 -6.64 62.63
CA LEU A 17 9.64 -6.26 61.67
C LEU A 17 9.44 -7.01 60.31
N ILE A 18 9.17 -8.31 60.37
CA ILE A 18 8.88 -9.10 59.17
C ILE A 18 7.63 -8.58 58.46
N THR A 19 6.55 -8.25 59.19
CA THR A 19 5.33 -7.72 58.56
C THR A 19 5.55 -6.36 57.95
N LEU A 20 6.34 -5.48 58.57
CA LEU A 20 6.71 -4.18 57.99
C LEU A 20 7.51 -4.33 56.68
N ILE A 21 8.51 -5.22 56.65
CA ILE A 21 9.30 -5.47 55.45
C ILE A 21 8.41 -6.08 54.34
N SER A 22 7.54 -7.01 54.66
CA SER A 22 6.60 -7.64 53.72
C SER A 22 5.50 -6.68 53.21
N SER A 23 5.31 -5.54 53.86
CA SER A 23 4.32 -4.53 53.49
C SER A 23 4.75 -3.68 52.28
N ILE A 24 6.03 -3.67 51.96
CA ILE A 24 6.58 -2.84 50.89
C ILE A 24 6.56 -3.62 49.58
N THR A 25 6.10 -2.97 48.51
CA THR A 25 6.20 -3.49 47.15
C THR A 25 6.49 -2.35 46.19
N THR A 26 7.26 -2.64 45.15
CA THR A 26 7.56 -1.68 44.08
C THR A 26 6.92 -2.12 42.78
N VAL A 27 6.28 -1.19 42.10
CA VAL A 27 5.79 -1.36 40.72
C VAL A 27 6.75 -0.66 39.80
N GLY A 28 7.35 -1.40 38.88
CA GLY A 28 8.31 -0.85 37.91
C GLY A 28 7.67 0.09 36.87
N THR A 29 8.48 0.93 36.27
CA THR A 29 8.05 1.83 35.19
C THR A 29 7.44 1.04 34.02
N GLY A 30 6.30 1.48 33.52
CA GLY A 30 5.56 0.82 32.46
C GLY A 30 4.65 -0.33 32.92
N PHE A 31 4.68 -0.65 34.22
CA PHE A 31 3.75 -1.59 34.86
C PHE A 31 2.69 -0.87 35.68
N VAL A 32 1.59 -1.56 35.86
CA VAL A 32 0.51 -1.14 36.75
C VAL A 32 0.23 -2.27 37.75
N GLY A 33 0.00 -1.91 38.97
CA GLY A 33 -0.35 -2.86 40.02
C GLY A 33 -1.87 -3.00 40.19
N VAL A 34 -2.39 -4.19 39.94
CA VAL A 34 -3.78 -4.54 40.28
C VAL A 34 -3.79 -5.09 41.71
N LYS A 35 -4.48 -4.38 42.60
CA LYS A 35 -4.57 -4.73 44.02
C LYS A 35 -5.73 -5.69 44.23
N THR A 36 -5.47 -6.82 44.86
CA THR A 36 -6.52 -7.74 45.33
C THR A 36 -6.50 -7.82 46.83
N ARG A 37 -7.67 -7.87 47.48
CA ARG A 37 -7.85 -8.02 48.91
C ARG A 37 -8.71 -9.24 49.20
N PHE A 38 -8.14 -10.23 49.85
CA PHE A 38 -8.78 -11.54 50.06
C PHE A 38 -9.30 -12.14 48.71
N GLY A 39 -8.56 -11.97 47.63
CA GLY A 39 -8.95 -12.44 46.30
C GLY A 39 -9.88 -11.50 45.50
N LYS A 40 -10.52 -10.50 46.16
CA LYS A 40 -11.38 -9.54 45.45
C LYS A 40 -10.53 -8.42 44.84
N VAL A 41 -10.69 -8.20 43.55
CA VAL A 41 -10.04 -7.10 42.81
C VAL A 41 -10.58 -5.77 43.31
N GLN A 42 -9.67 -4.84 43.61
CA GLN A 42 -10.04 -3.48 44.01
C GLN A 42 -10.21 -2.61 42.74
N ASP A 43 -11.04 -1.57 42.83
CA ASP A 43 -11.32 -0.69 41.70
C ASP A 43 -10.19 0.31 41.45
N THR A 44 -9.29 0.49 42.38
CA THR A 44 -8.13 1.38 42.26
C THR A 44 -6.92 0.66 41.72
N VAL A 45 -6.29 1.27 40.72
CA VAL A 45 -5.04 0.80 40.10
C VAL A 45 -3.86 1.45 40.81
N ILE A 46 -2.83 0.67 41.12
CA ILE A 46 -1.60 1.13 41.75
C ILE A 46 -0.61 1.58 40.67
N GLN A 47 -0.21 2.85 40.79
CA GLN A 47 0.77 3.45 39.89
C GLN A 47 2.19 2.92 40.16
N GLU A 48 3.08 3.17 39.18
CA GLU A 48 4.51 2.87 39.30
C GLU A 48 5.15 3.60 40.52
N GLY A 49 6.15 2.95 41.11
CA GLY A 49 6.89 3.47 42.26
C GLY A 49 6.72 2.61 43.53
N PHE A 50 6.97 3.25 44.67
CA PHE A 50 6.85 2.63 46.01
C PHE A 50 5.41 2.57 46.45
N ASN A 51 4.97 1.38 46.84
CA ASN A 51 3.59 1.14 47.26
C ASN A 51 3.57 0.28 48.54
N PHE A 52 2.54 0.48 49.34
CA PHE A 52 2.31 -0.31 50.54
C PHE A 52 1.13 -1.27 50.35
N LYS A 53 1.30 -2.49 50.85
CA LYS A 53 0.24 -3.51 50.90
C LYS A 53 0.16 -4.09 52.27
N THR A 54 -1.03 -4.51 52.69
CA THR A 54 -1.23 -5.26 53.93
C THR A 54 -0.77 -6.71 53.69
N PRO A 55 0.30 -7.18 54.41
CA PRO A 55 0.75 -8.55 54.27
C PRO A 55 -0.38 -9.54 54.56
N PHE A 56 -0.35 -10.69 53.88
CA PHE A 56 -1.32 -11.79 53.98
C PHE A 56 -2.75 -11.45 53.51
N VAL A 57 -3.17 -10.19 53.49
CA VAL A 57 -4.51 -9.73 53.12
C VAL A 57 -4.55 -9.24 51.67
N GLU A 58 -3.53 -8.50 51.27
CA GLU A 58 -3.46 -7.85 49.97
C GLU A 58 -2.35 -8.45 49.11
N LYS A 59 -2.68 -8.66 47.83
CA LYS A 59 -1.73 -9.07 46.77
C LYS A 59 -1.77 -8.04 45.65
N ILE A 60 -0.61 -7.68 45.14
CA ILE A 60 -0.45 -6.79 43.97
C ILE A 60 0.02 -7.62 42.82
N ILE A 61 -0.79 -7.65 41.75
CA ILE A 61 -0.48 -8.29 40.47
C ILE A 61 0.00 -7.20 39.53
N LYS A 62 1.20 -7.38 38.94
CA LYS A 62 1.80 -6.42 38.02
C LYS A 62 1.39 -6.77 36.59
N ILE A 63 0.78 -5.81 35.89
CA ILE A 63 0.40 -5.93 34.48
C ILE A 63 1.31 -5.00 33.68
N ASP A 64 1.92 -5.53 32.62
CA ASP A 64 2.76 -4.76 31.71
C ASP A 64 1.87 -3.95 30.76
N CYS A 65 1.96 -2.62 30.83
CA CYS A 65 1.21 -1.67 30.01
C CYS A 65 2.06 -1.04 28.91
N ARG A 66 3.30 -1.51 28.72
CA ARG A 66 4.13 -1.06 27.61
C ARG A 66 3.61 -1.65 26.30
N THR A 67 4.01 -1.05 25.19
CA THR A 67 3.73 -1.61 23.89
C THR A 67 4.41 -2.97 23.74
N GLN A 68 3.62 -4.00 23.50
CA GLN A 68 4.05 -5.36 23.26
C GLN A 68 3.78 -5.73 21.81
N LYS A 69 4.63 -6.62 21.27
CA LYS A 69 4.48 -7.19 19.94
C LYS A 69 4.07 -8.65 20.06
N CYS A 70 3.10 -9.07 19.27
CA CYS A 70 2.82 -10.48 19.04
C CYS A 70 2.80 -10.76 17.54
N GLU A 71 3.28 -11.94 17.16
CA GLU A 71 3.30 -12.43 15.80
C GLU A 71 2.48 -13.71 15.74
N TYR A 72 1.64 -13.79 14.72
CA TYR A 72 0.79 -14.96 14.49
C TYR A 72 0.86 -15.36 13.03
N GLU A 73 0.78 -16.66 12.80
CA GLU A 73 0.60 -17.26 11.50
C GLU A 73 -0.74 -17.98 11.46
N MET A 74 -1.53 -17.75 10.43
CA MET A 74 -2.88 -18.28 10.34
C MET A 74 -3.32 -18.46 8.89
N GLU A 75 -4.38 -19.21 8.69
CA GLU A 75 -5.08 -19.34 7.41
C GLU A 75 -6.36 -18.50 7.40
N ALA A 76 -6.75 -18.03 6.22
CA ALA A 76 -8.03 -17.35 6.00
C ALA A 76 -8.54 -17.62 4.59
N SER A 77 -9.69 -17.02 4.27
CA SER A 77 -10.24 -17.03 2.92
C SER A 77 -10.58 -15.60 2.51
N SER A 78 -10.37 -15.30 1.24
CA SER A 78 -10.76 -14.04 0.63
C SER A 78 -12.24 -14.00 0.29
N LYS A 79 -12.75 -12.84 -0.14
CA LYS A 79 -14.14 -12.64 -0.58
C LYS A 79 -14.55 -13.54 -1.75
N ASP A 80 -13.64 -13.81 -2.65
CA ASP A 80 -13.79 -14.69 -3.82
C ASP A 80 -13.47 -16.15 -3.51
N LEU A 81 -13.53 -16.52 -2.22
CA LEU A 81 -13.34 -17.89 -1.71
C LEU A 81 -11.97 -18.51 -2.01
N GLN A 82 -10.96 -17.70 -2.31
CA GLN A 82 -9.61 -18.20 -2.47
C GLN A 82 -9.01 -18.49 -1.09
N LYS A 83 -8.42 -19.67 -0.94
CA LYS A 83 -7.73 -20.05 0.29
C LYS A 83 -6.39 -19.32 0.37
N ILE A 84 -6.18 -18.64 1.50
CA ILE A 84 -4.90 -18.04 1.88
C ILE A 84 -4.20 -19.05 2.78
N SER A 85 -3.11 -19.63 2.29
CA SER A 85 -2.42 -20.75 2.93
C SER A 85 -1.63 -20.32 4.15
N SER A 86 -1.06 -19.12 4.16
CA SER A 86 -0.35 -18.54 5.29
C SER A 86 -0.48 -17.02 5.27
N ILE A 87 -0.89 -16.49 6.40
CA ILE A 87 -0.90 -15.05 6.68
C ILE A 87 -0.05 -14.84 7.93
N LYS A 88 1.08 -14.12 7.78
CA LYS A 88 1.88 -13.70 8.91
C LYS A 88 1.55 -12.27 9.26
N ILE A 89 1.15 -12.06 10.50
CA ILE A 89 0.78 -10.75 11.03
C ILE A 89 1.61 -10.41 12.26
N ALA A 90 1.97 -9.15 12.37
CA ALA A 90 2.58 -8.57 13.57
C ALA A 90 1.63 -7.52 14.13
N VAL A 91 1.19 -7.71 15.37
CA VAL A 91 0.28 -6.80 16.05
C VAL A 91 0.99 -6.16 17.24
N ASN A 92 0.96 -4.84 17.30
CA ASN A 92 1.43 -4.08 18.45
C ASN A 92 0.24 -3.62 19.28
N TYR A 93 0.27 -3.92 20.55
CA TYR A 93 -0.79 -3.55 21.50
C TYR A 93 -0.21 -3.11 22.84
N ASN A 94 -0.99 -2.40 23.62
CA ASN A 94 -0.69 -2.06 24.99
C ASN A 94 -1.97 -2.14 25.84
N VAL A 95 -1.79 -2.35 27.15
CA VAL A 95 -2.90 -2.34 28.11
C VAL A 95 -3.10 -0.93 28.65
N ASP A 96 -4.35 -0.48 28.66
CA ASP A 96 -4.72 0.78 29.29
C ASP A 96 -4.50 0.70 30.81
N LYS A 97 -3.67 1.60 31.34
CA LYS A 97 -3.34 1.68 32.79
C LYS A 97 -4.60 1.84 33.65
N GLY A 98 -5.61 2.57 33.15
CA GLY A 98 -6.84 2.83 33.87
C GLY A 98 -7.80 1.63 33.93
N LYS A 99 -7.73 0.74 32.93
CA LYS A 99 -8.63 -0.43 32.78
C LYS A 99 -7.98 -1.77 33.18
N ALA A 100 -6.74 -1.75 33.62
CA ALA A 100 -5.98 -2.97 33.96
C ALA A 100 -6.64 -3.83 35.06
N ASN A 101 -7.35 -3.21 36.00
CA ASN A 101 -8.10 -3.89 37.02
C ASN A 101 -9.35 -4.61 36.48
N GLU A 102 -10.03 -4.02 35.48
CA GLU A 102 -11.18 -4.62 34.81
C GLU A 102 -10.72 -5.80 33.96
N LEU A 103 -9.67 -5.60 33.15
CA LEU A 103 -9.06 -6.66 32.36
C LEU A 103 -8.66 -7.86 33.22
N TYR A 104 -8.00 -7.60 34.36
CA TYR A 104 -7.63 -8.68 35.27
C TYR A 104 -8.84 -9.35 35.91
N ARG A 105 -9.89 -8.58 36.25
CA ARG A 105 -11.12 -9.10 36.86
C ARG A 105 -11.87 -10.03 35.91
N GLU A 106 -11.94 -9.69 34.62
CA GLU A 106 -12.71 -10.46 33.64
C GLU A 106 -11.94 -11.63 33.06
N VAL A 107 -10.64 -11.46 32.77
CA VAL A 107 -9.84 -12.41 32.00
C VAL A 107 -8.69 -13.01 32.84
N GLY A 108 -8.16 -12.27 33.80
CA GLY A 108 -7.00 -12.72 34.57
C GLY A 108 -5.68 -12.24 34.00
N THR A 109 -4.60 -12.96 34.35
CA THR A 109 -3.24 -12.63 33.87
C THR A 109 -2.93 -13.10 32.46
N ASP A 110 -3.66 -14.10 31.95
CA ASP A 110 -3.44 -14.71 30.65
C ASP A 110 -4.34 -14.13 29.56
N PHE A 111 -4.58 -12.82 29.64
CA PHE A 111 -5.42 -12.10 28.69
C PHE A 111 -4.90 -12.16 27.24
N LYS A 112 -3.60 -12.45 27.06
CA LYS A 112 -3.00 -12.58 25.74
C LYS A 112 -3.58 -13.78 25.00
N SER A 113 -3.57 -14.96 25.60
CA SER A 113 -4.04 -16.20 24.97
C SER A 113 -5.56 -16.35 25.01
N VAL A 114 -6.21 -15.82 26.05
CA VAL A 114 -7.65 -16.00 26.25
C VAL A 114 -8.49 -14.95 25.50
N LEU A 115 -7.99 -13.73 25.39
CA LEU A 115 -8.74 -12.61 24.81
C LEU A 115 -8.12 -12.10 23.50
N ILE A 116 -6.82 -11.71 23.53
CA ILE A 116 -6.21 -11.00 22.41
C ILE A 116 -6.07 -11.91 21.19
N GLU A 117 -5.49 -13.09 21.36
CA GLU A 117 -5.21 -14.01 20.27
C GLU A 117 -6.48 -14.45 19.50
N PRO A 118 -7.56 -14.94 20.16
CA PRO A 118 -8.77 -15.30 19.45
C PRO A 118 -9.42 -14.11 18.73
N THR A 119 -9.39 -12.93 19.37
CA THR A 119 -9.96 -11.71 18.78
C THR A 119 -9.17 -11.26 17.54
N ILE A 120 -7.83 -11.40 17.55
CA ILE A 120 -6.98 -11.15 16.40
C ILE A 120 -7.36 -12.10 15.25
N PHE A 121 -7.44 -13.40 15.54
CA PHE A 121 -7.76 -14.41 14.51
C PHE A 121 -9.11 -14.16 13.86
N GLU A 122 -10.11 -13.85 14.66
CA GLU A 122 -11.46 -13.56 14.16
C GLU A 122 -11.49 -12.25 13.34
N SER A 123 -10.88 -11.19 13.85
CA SER A 123 -10.88 -9.89 13.17
C SER A 123 -10.09 -9.92 11.86
N VAL A 124 -8.98 -10.65 11.81
CA VAL A 124 -8.20 -10.86 10.58
C VAL A 124 -9.01 -11.63 9.57
N LYS A 125 -9.61 -12.76 9.94
CA LYS A 125 -10.48 -13.55 9.03
C LYS A 125 -11.64 -12.71 8.50
N GLN A 126 -12.29 -11.95 9.36
CA GLN A 126 -13.38 -11.06 8.97
C GLN A 126 -12.89 -9.93 8.04
N GLY A 127 -11.76 -9.31 8.33
CA GLY A 127 -11.18 -8.26 7.48
C GLY A 127 -10.78 -8.79 6.11
N MET A 128 -10.10 -9.95 6.06
CA MET A 128 -9.68 -10.58 4.80
C MET A 128 -10.86 -11.00 3.91
N SER A 129 -11.95 -11.49 4.50
CA SER A 129 -13.15 -11.92 3.75
C SER A 129 -13.91 -10.78 3.07
N GLN A 130 -13.58 -9.52 3.34
CA GLN A 130 -14.18 -8.36 2.67
C GLN A 130 -13.53 -8.03 1.32
N TYR A 131 -12.32 -8.53 1.07
CA TYR A 131 -11.49 -8.23 -0.09
C TYR A 131 -11.25 -9.46 -0.95
N THR A 132 -11.14 -9.26 -2.26
CA THR A 132 -10.70 -10.32 -3.19
C THR A 132 -9.21 -10.60 -3.02
N ALA A 133 -8.74 -11.74 -3.49
CA ALA A 133 -7.33 -12.11 -3.41
C ALA A 133 -6.43 -11.08 -4.11
N GLU A 134 -6.86 -10.50 -5.24
CA GLU A 134 -6.15 -9.44 -5.95
C GLU A 134 -6.10 -8.13 -5.14
N GLU A 135 -7.18 -7.77 -4.47
CA GLU A 135 -7.23 -6.59 -3.60
C GLU A 135 -6.38 -6.76 -2.34
N LEU A 136 -6.30 -7.96 -1.77
CA LEU A 136 -5.43 -8.26 -0.63
C LEU A 136 -3.94 -8.04 -0.95
N ILE A 137 -3.53 -8.26 -2.20
CA ILE A 137 -2.17 -8.01 -2.68
C ILE A 137 -1.93 -6.51 -2.92
N THR A 138 -2.89 -5.83 -3.57
CA THR A 138 -2.73 -4.45 -4.05
C THR A 138 -3.08 -3.38 -3.01
N LYS A 139 -4.01 -3.67 -2.07
CA LYS A 139 -4.55 -2.72 -1.08
C LYS A 139 -4.18 -3.10 0.36
N ARG A 140 -2.99 -3.64 0.61
CA ARG A 140 -2.56 -4.13 1.94
C ARG A 140 -2.75 -3.12 3.07
N SER A 141 -2.47 -1.84 2.84
CA SER A 141 -2.61 -0.80 3.86
C SER A 141 -4.06 -0.53 4.24
N GLU A 142 -4.97 -0.60 3.28
CA GLU A 142 -6.41 -0.45 3.50
C GLU A 142 -6.94 -1.63 4.32
N VAL A 143 -6.59 -2.85 3.93
CA VAL A 143 -6.94 -4.08 4.66
C VAL A 143 -6.44 -4.04 6.09
N SER A 144 -5.18 -3.65 6.33
CA SER A 144 -4.62 -3.49 7.67
C SER A 144 -5.41 -2.48 8.50
N SER A 145 -5.82 -1.36 7.91
CA SER A 145 -6.61 -0.32 8.58
C SER A 145 -8.00 -0.81 8.99
N VAL A 146 -8.65 -1.59 8.13
CA VAL A 146 -9.96 -2.22 8.45
C VAL A 146 -9.81 -3.22 9.58
N ILE A 147 -8.78 -4.05 9.57
CA ILE A 147 -8.53 -5.02 10.64
C ILE A 147 -8.22 -4.31 11.96
N VAL A 148 -7.41 -3.25 11.95
CA VAL A 148 -7.13 -2.43 13.16
C VAL A 148 -8.41 -1.84 13.73
N LYS A 149 -9.31 -1.34 12.87
CA LYS A 149 -10.61 -0.83 13.31
C LYS A 149 -11.44 -1.90 13.99
N LEU A 150 -11.58 -3.08 13.37
CA LEU A 150 -12.30 -4.21 13.96
C LEU A 150 -11.72 -4.66 15.32
N LEU A 151 -10.39 -4.72 15.42
CA LEU A 151 -9.70 -5.05 16.66
C LEU A 151 -9.92 -4.01 17.74
N THR A 152 -9.83 -2.73 17.38
CA THR A 152 -10.05 -1.63 18.31
C THR A 152 -11.47 -1.63 18.87
N GLU A 153 -12.49 -1.79 18.01
CA GLU A 153 -13.89 -1.88 18.42
C GLU A 153 -14.15 -3.02 19.42
N ARG A 154 -13.45 -4.15 19.28
CA ARG A 154 -13.65 -5.34 20.15
C ARG A 154 -12.83 -5.31 21.43
N LEU A 155 -11.65 -4.70 21.42
CA LEU A 155 -10.68 -4.78 22.52
C LEU A 155 -10.61 -3.51 23.37
N GLN A 156 -11.03 -2.35 22.87
CA GLN A 156 -10.93 -1.07 23.58
C GLN A 156 -11.75 -1.07 24.88
N ASP A 157 -12.94 -1.67 24.86
CA ASP A 157 -13.78 -1.76 26.05
C ASP A 157 -13.18 -2.67 27.12
N LYS A 158 -12.35 -3.63 26.72
CA LYS A 158 -11.62 -4.53 27.60
C LYS A 158 -10.28 -3.95 28.11
N GLY A 159 -9.98 -2.70 27.74
CA GLY A 159 -8.75 -2.04 28.17
C GLY A 159 -7.50 -2.47 27.40
N VAL A 160 -7.65 -3.03 26.19
CA VAL A 160 -6.52 -3.33 25.28
C VAL A 160 -6.58 -2.39 24.09
N MET A 161 -5.51 -1.64 23.87
CA MET A 161 -5.39 -0.70 22.76
C MET A 161 -4.46 -1.26 21.68
N ILE A 162 -4.94 -1.30 20.45
CA ILE A 162 -4.15 -1.71 19.29
C ILE A 162 -3.44 -0.49 18.71
N THR A 163 -2.11 -0.55 18.65
CA THR A 163 -1.29 0.55 18.13
C THR A 163 -1.03 0.39 16.64
N ALA A 164 -0.74 -0.83 16.19
CA ALA A 164 -0.48 -1.11 14.78
C ALA A 164 -0.73 -2.60 14.46
N LEU A 165 -1.07 -2.88 13.21
CA LEU A 165 -1.10 -4.22 12.64
C LEU A 165 -0.40 -4.18 11.29
N ASN A 166 0.56 -5.07 11.10
CA ASN A 166 1.28 -5.23 9.85
C ASN A 166 1.09 -6.65 9.33
N ILE A 167 0.68 -6.75 8.08
CA ILE A 167 0.67 -8.02 7.33
C ILE A 167 2.07 -8.19 6.75
N THR A 168 2.88 -9.08 7.34
CA THR A 168 4.28 -9.27 6.96
C THR A 168 4.42 -10.23 5.78
N ASP A 169 3.54 -11.23 5.70
CA ASP A 169 3.54 -12.21 4.63
C ASP A 169 2.11 -12.63 4.29
N LEU A 170 1.88 -12.93 3.00
CA LEU A 170 0.60 -13.36 2.49
C LEU A 170 0.86 -14.34 1.34
N SER A 171 0.57 -15.62 1.55
CA SER A 171 0.79 -16.69 0.58
C SER A 171 -0.53 -17.35 0.19
N PHE A 172 -0.75 -17.51 -1.10
CA PHE A 172 -1.90 -18.22 -1.65
C PHE A 172 -1.54 -19.67 -2.04
N SER A 173 -2.45 -20.38 -2.68
CA SER A 173 -2.13 -21.68 -3.24
C SER A 173 -1.24 -21.54 -4.49
N ALA A 174 -0.39 -22.52 -4.75
CA ALA A 174 0.52 -22.51 -5.91
C ALA A 174 -0.24 -22.42 -7.26
N GLU A 175 -1.47 -22.96 -7.31
CA GLU A 175 -2.33 -22.86 -8.48
C GLU A 175 -2.83 -21.43 -8.69
N PHE A 176 -3.20 -20.75 -7.60
CA PHE A 176 -3.64 -19.36 -7.65
C PHE A 176 -2.50 -18.44 -8.07
N ASP A 177 -1.31 -18.61 -7.51
CA ASP A 177 -0.13 -17.81 -7.85
C ASP A 177 0.20 -17.93 -9.34
N LYS A 178 0.15 -19.15 -9.91
CA LYS A 178 0.33 -19.38 -11.35
C LYS A 178 -0.77 -18.72 -12.19
N ALA A 179 -2.02 -18.78 -11.73
CA ALA A 179 -3.13 -18.16 -12.45
C ALA A 179 -3.01 -16.63 -12.49
N ILE A 180 -2.58 -16.01 -11.39
CA ILE A 180 -2.31 -14.56 -11.32
C ILE A 180 -1.14 -14.17 -12.22
N GLU A 181 -0.03 -14.94 -12.20
CA GLU A 181 1.11 -14.72 -13.08
C GLU A 181 0.69 -14.77 -14.56
N GLN A 182 -0.09 -15.78 -14.93
CA GLN A 182 -0.59 -15.92 -16.30
C GLN A 182 -1.55 -14.78 -16.71
N LYS A 183 -2.40 -14.33 -15.80
CA LYS A 183 -3.28 -13.16 -16.01
C LYS A 183 -2.47 -11.89 -16.24
N GLN A 184 -1.40 -11.68 -15.47
CA GLN A 184 -0.51 -10.53 -15.63
C GLN A 184 0.24 -10.56 -16.97
N VAL A 185 0.79 -11.73 -17.35
CA VAL A 185 1.46 -11.91 -18.65
C VAL A 185 0.49 -11.62 -19.80
N THR A 186 -0.74 -12.15 -19.73
CA THR A 186 -1.77 -11.89 -20.76
C THR A 186 -2.17 -10.43 -20.81
N ALA A 187 -2.30 -9.76 -19.68
CA ALA A 187 -2.61 -8.34 -19.62
C ALA A 187 -1.49 -7.49 -20.26
N GLN A 188 -0.23 -7.79 -19.94
CA GLN A 188 0.92 -7.12 -20.56
C GLN A 188 0.99 -7.36 -22.09
N GLN A 189 0.75 -8.59 -22.54
CA GLN A 189 0.70 -8.91 -23.96
C GLN A 189 -0.42 -8.13 -24.68
N THR A 190 -1.58 -8.00 -24.04
CA THR A 190 -2.70 -7.24 -24.59
C THR A 190 -2.37 -5.76 -24.69
N GLU A 191 -1.69 -5.21 -23.69
CA GLU A 191 -1.26 -3.81 -23.70
C GLU A 191 -0.18 -3.54 -24.77
N GLN A 192 0.78 -4.45 -24.90
CA GLN A 192 1.77 -4.40 -25.98
C GLN A 192 1.12 -4.45 -27.35
N ALA A 193 0.17 -5.39 -27.55
CA ALA A 193 -0.54 -5.49 -28.83
C ALA A 193 -1.35 -4.22 -29.16
N LYS A 194 -1.96 -3.58 -28.18
CA LYS A 194 -2.63 -2.28 -28.35
C LYS A 194 -1.64 -1.18 -28.76
N TYR A 195 -0.50 -1.12 -28.10
CA TYR A 195 0.54 -0.15 -28.40
C TYR A 195 1.11 -0.34 -29.81
N GLU A 196 1.36 -1.60 -30.22
CA GLU A 196 1.82 -1.92 -31.58
C GLU A 196 0.78 -1.55 -32.65
N LEU A 197 -0.51 -1.80 -32.36
CA LEU A 197 -1.60 -1.43 -33.27
C LEU A 197 -1.71 0.10 -33.41
N GLU A 198 -1.57 0.84 -32.33
CA GLU A 198 -1.58 2.30 -32.37
C GLU A 198 -0.38 2.86 -33.14
N LYS A 199 0.81 2.29 -32.89
CA LYS A 199 2.02 2.63 -33.64
C LYS A 199 1.87 2.35 -35.16
N ALA A 200 1.31 1.19 -35.50
CA ALA A 200 1.05 0.84 -36.89
C ALA A 200 0.02 1.78 -37.55
N LYS A 201 -1.01 2.23 -36.83
CA LYS A 201 -1.95 3.24 -37.33
C LYS A 201 -1.27 4.55 -37.62
N VAL A 202 -0.49 5.08 -36.66
CA VAL A 202 0.26 6.34 -36.84
C VAL A 202 1.27 6.24 -38.01
N GLU A 203 1.93 5.09 -38.18
CA GLU A 203 2.85 4.85 -39.27
C GLU A 203 2.12 4.80 -40.63
N ASN A 204 0.96 4.16 -40.70
CA ASN A 204 0.13 4.14 -41.90
C ASN A 204 -0.44 5.53 -42.24
N GLU A 205 -0.88 6.30 -41.25
CA GLU A 205 -1.31 7.69 -41.46
C GLU A 205 -0.17 8.54 -42.04
N LYS A 206 1.04 8.43 -41.48
CA LYS A 206 2.24 9.07 -42.03
C LYS A 206 2.52 8.65 -43.47
N LYS A 207 2.40 7.37 -43.80
CA LYS A 207 2.61 6.87 -45.20
C LYS A 207 1.55 7.47 -46.14
N ILE A 208 0.30 7.54 -45.73
CA ILE A 208 -0.78 8.16 -46.51
C ILE A 208 -0.54 9.65 -46.69
N GLU A 209 -0.12 10.36 -45.62
CA GLU A 209 0.18 11.79 -45.73
C GLU A 209 1.36 12.08 -46.62
N ASN A 210 2.45 11.29 -46.53
CA ASN A 210 3.59 11.40 -47.41
C ASN A 210 3.23 11.09 -48.86
N ALA A 211 2.42 10.07 -49.13
CA ALA A 211 1.94 9.76 -50.48
C ALA A 211 1.07 10.89 -51.05
N LYS A 212 0.18 11.48 -50.23
CA LYS A 212 -0.60 12.67 -50.67
C LYS A 212 0.29 13.87 -50.97
N ALA A 213 1.31 14.13 -50.13
CA ALA A 213 2.25 15.21 -50.36
C ALA A 213 3.06 15.01 -51.67
N GLU A 214 3.42 13.76 -51.96
CA GLU A 214 4.16 13.41 -53.21
C GLU A 214 3.28 13.56 -54.45
N VAL A 215 2.02 13.13 -54.40
CA VAL A 215 1.04 13.36 -55.47
C VAL A 215 0.79 14.85 -55.71
N MET A 216 0.63 15.65 -54.64
CA MET A 216 0.50 17.11 -54.77
C MET A 216 1.74 17.76 -55.40
N LYS A 217 2.93 17.28 -55.02
CA LYS A 217 4.18 17.80 -55.60
C LYS A 217 4.29 17.49 -57.08
N GLN A 218 3.96 16.28 -57.53
CA GLN A 218 3.91 15.89 -58.92
C GLN A 218 2.87 16.68 -59.72
N GLN A 219 1.67 16.89 -59.13
CA GLN A 219 0.61 17.67 -59.77
C GLN A 219 0.99 19.14 -59.94
N ASN A 220 1.65 19.73 -58.95
CA ASN A 220 2.19 21.09 -59.05
C ASN A 220 3.30 21.22 -60.07
N GLN A 221 4.19 20.20 -60.20
CA GLN A 221 5.22 20.17 -61.22
C GLN A 221 4.62 20.13 -62.65
N GLN A 222 3.60 19.27 -62.85
CA GLN A 222 2.91 19.19 -64.15
C GLN A 222 2.18 20.49 -64.51
N ILE A 223 1.54 21.15 -63.55
CA ILE A 223 0.88 22.44 -63.75
C ILE A 223 1.91 23.50 -64.13
N THR A 224 3.06 23.52 -63.45
CA THR A 224 4.15 24.46 -63.75
C THR A 224 4.74 24.25 -65.16
N GLU A 225 4.95 23.00 -65.55
CA GLU A 225 5.47 22.63 -66.86
C GLU A 225 4.48 22.99 -67.96
N ASN A 226 3.21 22.71 -67.80
CA ASN A 226 2.15 23.09 -68.72
C ASN A 226 2.02 24.62 -68.87
N THR A 227 2.15 25.34 -67.69
CA THR A 227 2.11 26.80 -67.69
C THR A 227 3.29 27.44 -68.44
N LEU A 228 4.48 26.82 -68.27
CA LEU A 228 5.70 27.24 -69.08
C LEU A 228 5.51 27.01 -70.57
N LYS A 229 4.99 25.84 -70.98
CA LYS A 229 4.69 25.53 -72.37
C LYS A 229 3.66 26.51 -72.99
N LEU A 230 2.62 26.84 -72.22
CA LEU A 230 1.63 27.85 -72.63
C LEU A 230 2.27 29.23 -72.84
N LYS A 231 3.12 29.67 -71.93
CA LYS A 231 3.85 30.94 -72.05
C LYS A 231 4.80 30.96 -73.21
N GLU A 232 5.50 29.85 -73.48
CA GLU A 232 6.35 29.73 -74.67
C GLU A 232 5.53 29.83 -76.00
N LEU A 233 4.35 29.19 -76.03
CA LEU A 233 3.44 29.30 -77.19
C LEU A 233 2.90 30.72 -77.32
N GLU A 234 2.52 31.41 -76.29
CA GLU A 234 2.11 32.80 -76.33
C GLU A 234 3.21 33.74 -76.82
N VAL A 235 4.44 33.51 -76.36
CA VAL A 235 5.60 34.28 -76.84
C VAL A 235 5.85 34.04 -78.35
N LYS A 236 5.80 32.76 -78.82
CA LYS A 236 5.90 32.41 -80.17
C LYS A 236 4.83 33.04 -81.08
N GLN A 237 3.58 33.03 -80.58
CA GLN A 237 2.42 33.66 -81.25
C GLN A 237 2.59 35.16 -81.32
N LYS A 238 3.01 35.86 -80.33
CA LYS A 238 3.31 37.28 -80.29
C LYS A 238 4.48 37.68 -81.19
N MET A 239 5.48 36.76 -81.35
CA MET A 239 6.58 36.95 -82.33
C MET A 239 6.08 36.84 -83.71
N ILE A 240 5.22 35.89 -84.07
CA ILE A 240 4.64 35.72 -85.40
C ILE A 240 3.75 36.92 -85.78
N GLU A 241 2.92 37.39 -84.81
CA GLU A 241 2.06 38.56 -85.04
C GLU A 241 2.84 39.87 -85.35
N LYS A 242 4.03 40.00 -84.76
CA LYS A 242 4.87 41.18 -84.92
C LYS A 242 5.91 41.05 -86.06
N TRP A 243 5.95 39.92 -86.70
CA TRP A 243 6.92 39.67 -87.74
C TRP A 243 6.48 40.39 -89.06
N ASN A 244 7.31 41.31 -89.56
CA ASN A 244 7.11 42.09 -90.73
C ASN A 244 7.67 41.42 -92.05
N GLY A 245 8.01 40.09 -91.97
CA GLY A 245 8.50 39.33 -93.10
C GLY A 245 10.00 39.50 -93.47
N GLN A 246 10.74 40.31 -92.70
CA GLN A 246 12.19 40.51 -92.93
C GLN A 246 12.99 39.86 -91.77
N LEU A 247 14.07 39.14 -92.23
CA LEU A 247 15.02 38.56 -91.22
C LEU A 247 15.87 39.69 -90.60
N PRO A 248 16.06 39.70 -89.32
CA PRO A 248 16.88 40.72 -88.64
C PRO A 248 18.34 40.56 -89.10
N THR A 249 18.91 41.65 -89.59
CA THR A 249 20.30 41.76 -90.18
C THR A 249 21.37 41.96 -89.09
N THR A 250 21.04 41.82 -87.83
CA THR A 250 22.01 41.88 -86.72
C THR A 250 22.31 40.48 -86.19
N THR A 251 23.56 40.12 -86.07
CA THR A 251 24.09 38.87 -85.53
C THR A 251 23.58 38.68 -84.13
N LEU A 252 22.58 37.83 -83.93
CA LEU A 252 22.04 37.40 -82.66
C LEU A 252 22.66 36.09 -82.24
N ASN A 253 23.01 36.05 -80.97
CA ASN A 253 23.60 34.91 -80.29
C ASN A 253 22.95 33.57 -80.68
N ASP A 254 23.77 32.50 -80.83
CA ASP A 254 23.42 31.13 -81.26
C ASP A 254 22.21 30.51 -80.53
N ASN A 255 21.79 31.05 -79.38
CA ASN A 255 20.65 30.59 -78.61
C ASN A 255 19.27 30.92 -79.17
N ILE A 256 19.16 31.78 -80.19
CA ILE A 256 17.86 32.10 -80.80
C ILE A 256 17.63 31.26 -82.07
N LEU A 257 18.67 30.81 -82.72
CA LEU A 257 18.57 29.93 -83.90
C LEU A 257 18.07 28.52 -83.59
N SER A 258 18.29 28.04 -82.38
CA SER A 258 17.76 26.75 -81.88
C SER A 258 16.23 26.73 -81.72
N LEU A 259 15.60 27.88 -81.57
CA LEU A 259 14.14 28.00 -81.45
C LEU A 259 13.37 27.82 -82.78
N PHE A 260 14.05 27.88 -83.88
CA PHE A 260 13.43 27.76 -85.23
C PHE A 260 13.74 26.40 -85.87
N ASN A 261 14.56 25.55 -85.30
CA ASN A 261 14.95 24.26 -85.84
C ASN A 261 14.29 23.11 -85.11
N THR A 262 12.95 23.02 -85.16
CA THR A 262 12.26 21.78 -84.84
C THR A 262 11.63 21.21 -86.08
N LYS A 263 12.21 20.08 -86.50
CA LYS A 263 11.54 19.12 -87.39
C LYS A 263 10.41 18.47 -86.56
#